data_780adb2f164e54376bab5ce96d52746f
#
_entry.id   780adb2f164e54376bab5ce96d52746f
#
_cell.length_a   1.000
_cell.length_b   1.000
_cell.length_c   1.000
_cell.angle_alpha   90.00
_cell.angle_beta   90.00
_cell.angle_gamma   90.00
#
_symmetry.space_group_name_H-M   'P 1'
#
loop_
_entity.id
_entity.type
_entity.pdbx_description
1 polymer ?
#
loop_
_entity_poly.entity_id
_entity_poly.type
_entity_poly.pdbx_seq_one_letter_code
_entity_poly.pdbx_strand_id
1 'polypeptide(L)'
;VRDELGLPASIGIGPSKLIAKVSTEHAKPDGVFQVRLQEAESFFAPQPVRNLPGIGPKAGEALAKLEISTLGQLAAAPVGPLRRALGPNHADYVQRRARGIDNAPLKERVKAKSISAETTFETDVSRRSELEKVLKKLSERVGTRLRKSGLRARGASIKLRYGDFSTITRQRTFAAPGDGDQLIYDTAHALLVTAMRQRGDAIRLLGVSVTGLGEQAAQLSLLDQNPMTDSDTSEALDAIRERFGSESISRGSV
;
A
#
# COMPACT_ATOMS: atom_id res chain seq x y z
N VAL A 1 -18.30 11.51 16.29
CA VAL A 1 -18.33 10.73 15.03
C VAL A 1 -19.73 10.14 14.85
N ARG A 2 -20.21 9.34 15.82
CA ARG A 2 -21.53 8.71 15.74
C ARG A 2 -22.64 9.76 15.68
N ASP A 3 -22.66 10.69 16.64
CA ASP A 3 -23.71 11.71 16.78
C ASP A 3 -23.67 12.77 15.68
N GLU A 4 -22.49 13.06 15.11
CA GLU A 4 -22.32 14.09 14.09
C GLU A 4 -22.39 13.53 12.66
N LEU A 5 -21.86 12.31 12.45
CA LEU A 5 -21.69 11.73 11.10
C LEU A 5 -22.54 10.47 10.86
N GLY A 6 -23.21 9.95 11.89
CA GLY A 6 -23.96 8.70 11.79
C GLY A 6 -23.12 7.45 11.54
N LEU A 7 -21.79 7.53 11.72
CA LEU A 7 -20.86 6.44 11.45
C LEU A 7 -20.47 5.69 12.73
N PRO A 8 -20.59 4.34 12.77
CA PRO A 8 -20.10 3.55 13.90
C PRO A 8 -18.59 3.60 13.97
N ALA A 9 -18.04 3.63 15.19
CA ALA A 9 -16.60 3.63 15.42
C ALA A 9 -16.22 2.67 16.55
N SER A 10 -15.22 1.81 16.31
CA SER A 10 -14.72 0.86 17.29
C SER A 10 -13.31 1.24 17.70
N ILE A 11 -13.06 1.39 19.00
CA ILE A 11 -11.81 1.87 19.56
C ILE A 11 -11.26 0.83 20.53
N GLY A 12 -10.03 0.36 20.29
CA GLY A 12 -9.25 -0.45 21.20
C GLY A 12 -8.20 0.39 21.93
N ILE A 13 -8.13 0.26 23.24
CA ILE A 13 -7.13 0.92 24.10
C ILE A 13 -6.26 -0.16 24.74
N GLY A 14 -4.94 0.04 24.75
CA GLY A 14 -4.01 -0.93 25.32
C GLY A 14 -2.63 -0.34 25.59
N PRO A 15 -1.78 -1.04 26.36
CA PRO A 15 -0.44 -0.60 26.74
C PRO A 15 0.56 -0.58 25.56
N SER A 16 0.21 -1.18 24.42
CA SER A 16 0.98 -1.13 23.18
C SER A 16 0.07 -1.02 21.97
N LYS A 17 0.62 -0.59 20.82
CA LYS A 17 -0.12 -0.56 19.55
C LYS A 17 -0.71 -1.92 19.17
N LEU A 18 0.02 -2.97 19.49
CA LEU A 18 -0.39 -4.35 19.21
C LEU A 18 -1.64 -4.71 20.02
N ILE A 19 -1.61 -4.49 21.33
CA ILE A 19 -2.73 -4.84 22.21
C ILE A 19 -3.94 -3.95 21.88
N ALA A 20 -3.74 -2.66 21.68
CA ALA A 20 -4.82 -1.75 21.25
C ALA A 20 -5.48 -2.21 19.95
N LYS A 21 -4.68 -2.67 18.97
CA LYS A 21 -5.25 -3.17 17.69
C LYS A 21 -6.05 -4.46 17.86
N VAL A 22 -5.59 -5.41 18.67
CA VAL A 22 -6.33 -6.65 18.94
C VAL A 22 -7.58 -6.35 19.76
N SER A 23 -7.50 -5.44 20.73
CA SER A 23 -8.64 -4.99 21.54
C SER A 23 -9.77 -4.40 20.71
N THR A 24 -9.45 -3.76 19.56
CA THR A 24 -10.46 -3.20 18.66
C THR A 24 -11.42 -4.26 18.13
N GLU A 25 -11.01 -5.52 17.98
CA GLU A 25 -11.91 -6.61 17.54
C GLU A 25 -13.01 -6.89 18.57
N HIS A 26 -12.74 -6.67 19.86
CA HIS A 26 -13.72 -6.81 20.95
C HIS A 26 -14.62 -5.56 21.10
N ALA A 27 -14.20 -4.43 20.54
CA ALA A 27 -14.99 -3.19 20.53
C ALA A 27 -15.98 -3.12 19.34
N LYS A 28 -15.87 -4.01 18.35
CA LYS A 28 -16.74 -4.02 17.16
C LYS A 28 -18.14 -4.54 17.51
N PRO A 29 -19.19 -4.02 16.83
CA PRO A 29 -19.18 -3.05 15.72
C PRO A 29 -19.14 -1.58 16.12
N ASP A 30 -19.38 -1.20 17.37
CA ASP A 30 -19.51 0.20 17.80
C ASP A 30 -19.30 0.29 19.31
N GLY A 31 -18.07 0.56 19.73
CA GLY A 31 -17.76 0.61 21.15
C GLY A 31 -16.30 0.89 21.47
N VAL A 32 -15.99 0.87 22.76
CA VAL A 32 -14.63 1.07 23.31
C VAL A 32 -14.28 -0.15 24.16
N PHE A 33 -13.13 -0.74 23.90
CA PHE A 33 -12.60 -1.85 24.69
C PHE A 33 -11.19 -1.53 25.17
N GLN A 34 -10.97 -1.57 26.49
CA GLN A 34 -9.70 -1.26 27.10
C GLN A 34 -9.07 -2.50 27.74
N VAL A 35 -7.79 -2.69 27.50
CA VAL A 35 -6.94 -3.69 28.15
C VAL A 35 -5.85 -2.99 28.94
N ARG A 36 -5.78 -3.21 30.25
CA ARG A 36 -4.74 -2.66 31.13
C ARG A 36 -3.45 -3.48 31.04
N LEU A 37 -2.33 -2.92 31.47
CA LEU A 37 -1.03 -3.58 31.38
C LEU A 37 -1.02 -4.95 32.10
N GLN A 38 -1.56 -5.03 33.31
CA GLN A 38 -1.64 -6.27 34.09
C GLN A 38 -2.58 -7.31 33.51
N GLU A 39 -3.51 -6.92 32.64
CA GLU A 39 -4.49 -7.81 31.99
C GLU A 39 -3.99 -8.30 30.61
N ALA A 40 -2.89 -7.73 30.11
CA ALA A 40 -2.45 -7.91 28.74
C ALA A 40 -2.16 -9.37 28.39
N GLU A 41 -1.48 -10.12 29.25
CA GLU A 41 -1.13 -11.53 29.00
C GLU A 41 -2.36 -12.43 29.04
N SER A 42 -3.21 -12.30 30.07
CA SER A 42 -4.44 -13.09 30.22
C SER A 42 -5.45 -12.79 29.10
N PHE A 43 -5.52 -11.55 28.64
CA PHE A 43 -6.31 -11.17 27.48
C PHE A 43 -5.77 -11.75 26.19
N PHE A 44 -4.44 -11.78 26.01
CA PHE A 44 -3.80 -12.18 24.75
C PHE A 44 -3.76 -13.68 24.55
N ALA A 45 -3.47 -14.46 25.59
CA ALA A 45 -3.25 -15.90 25.50
C ALA A 45 -4.40 -16.68 24.81
N PRO A 46 -5.69 -16.42 25.10
CA PRO A 46 -6.80 -17.12 24.47
C PRO A 46 -7.14 -16.62 23.05
N GLN A 47 -6.57 -15.52 22.59
CA GLN A 47 -6.91 -14.95 21.28
C GLN A 47 -6.48 -15.89 20.15
N PRO A 48 -7.31 -16.03 19.08
CA PRO A 48 -6.92 -16.76 17.88
C PRO A 48 -5.66 -16.18 17.23
N VAL A 49 -4.76 -17.01 16.74
CA VAL A 49 -3.53 -16.58 16.06
C VAL A 49 -3.79 -15.61 14.88
N ARG A 50 -4.93 -15.77 14.20
CA ARG A 50 -5.34 -14.89 13.09
C ARG A 50 -5.55 -13.42 13.50
N ASN A 51 -5.79 -13.15 14.79
CA ASN A 51 -5.97 -11.80 15.30
C ASN A 51 -4.62 -11.08 15.48
N LEU A 52 -3.50 -11.79 15.38
CA LEU A 52 -2.17 -11.19 15.47
C LEU A 52 -1.80 -10.53 14.15
N PRO A 53 -1.60 -9.20 14.13
CA PRO A 53 -1.07 -8.52 12.96
C PRO A 53 0.27 -9.10 12.51
N GLY A 54 0.35 -9.55 11.26
CA GLY A 54 1.49 -10.27 10.70
C GLY A 54 1.23 -11.75 10.44
N ILE A 55 0.13 -12.32 10.94
CA ILE A 55 -0.32 -13.65 10.58
C ILE A 55 -1.42 -13.55 9.52
N GLY A 56 -1.04 -13.77 8.26
CA GLY A 56 -1.96 -13.88 7.14
C GLY A 56 -2.43 -15.34 6.92
N PRO A 57 -3.27 -15.60 5.89
CA PRO A 57 -3.81 -16.94 5.63
C PRO A 57 -2.74 -18.03 5.56
N LYS A 58 -1.66 -17.84 4.78
CA LYS A 58 -0.56 -18.82 4.65
C LYS A 58 0.15 -19.13 5.98
N ALA A 59 0.42 -18.09 6.79
CA ALA A 59 1.03 -18.30 8.10
C ALA A 59 0.05 -18.99 9.06
N GLY A 60 -1.23 -18.64 9.01
CA GLY A 60 -2.28 -19.31 9.77
C GLY A 60 -2.40 -20.80 9.44
N GLU A 61 -2.39 -21.16 8.15
CA GLU A 61 -2.38 -22.57 7.70
C GLU A 61 -1.13 -23.32 8.18
N ALA A 62 0.04 -22.67 8.12
CA ALA A 62 1.29 -23.27 8.59
C ALA A 62 1.26 -23.53 10.11
N LEU A 63 0.67 -22.61 10.89
CA LEU A 63 0.49 -22.77 12.34
C LEU A 63 -0.56 -23.85 12.67
N ALA A 64 -1.64 -23.92 11.91
CA ALA A 64 -2.66 -24.96 12.08
C ALA A 64 -2.09 -26.37 11.90
N LYS A 65 -1.14 -26.58 10.97
CA LYS A 65 -0.40 -27.85 10.80
C LYS A 65 0.47 -28.22 12.01
N LEU A 66 0.81 -27.24 12.84
CA LEU A 66 1.53 -27.44 14.11
C LEU A 66 0.58 -27.46 15.32
N GLU A 67 -0.74 -27.56 15.09
CA GLU A 67 -1.79 -27.53 16.10
C GLU A 67 -1.80 -26.25 16.98
N ILE A 68 -1.30 -25.13 16.42
CA ILE A 68 -1.25 -23.84 17.09
C ILE A 68 -2.42 -22.98 16.60
N SER A 69 -3.40 -22.77 17.46
CA SER A 69 -4.63 -22.00 17.16
C SER A 69 -4.74 -20.71 17.96
N THR A 70 -4.08 -20.62 19.14
CA THR A 70 -4.13 -19.45 20.02
C THR A 70 -2.77 -18.78 20.18
N LEU A 71 -2.79 -17.50 20.60
CA LEU A 71 -1.57 -16.74 20.85
C LEU A 71 -0.76 -17.31 22.01
N GLY A 72 -1.42 -17.86 23.05
CA GLY A 72 -0.74 -18.55 24.14
C GLY A 72 0.02 -19.78 23.68
N GLN A 73 -0.59 -20.61 22.82
CA GLN A 73 0.10 -21.75 22.20
C GLN A 73 1.28 -21.31 21.33
N LEU A 74 1.11 -20.24 20.52
CA LEU A 74 2.19 -19.67 19.70
C LEU A 74 3.35 -19.15 20.56
N ALA A 75 3.05 -18.46 21.66
CA ALA A 75 4.02 -17.92 22.61
C ALA A 75 4.87 -19.02 23.28
N ALA A 76 4.23 -20.17 23.60
CA ALA A 76 4.85 -21.30 24.27
C ALA A 76 5.52 -22.31 23.30
N ALA A 77 5.23 -22.24 22.01
CA ALA A 77 5.69 -23.21 21.02
C ALA A 77 7.22 -23.25 20.90
N PRO A 78 7.83 -24.44 20.67
CA PRO A 78 9.26 -24.55 20.40
C PRO A 78 9.64 -23.76 19.14
N VAL A 79 10.74 -23.01 19.22
CA VAL A 79 11.16 -22.10 18.12
C VAL A 79 11.57 -22.85 16.85
N GLY A 80 12.12 -24.06 16.97
CA GLY A 80 12.61 -24.85 15.84
C GLY A 80 11.51 -25.18 14.81
N PRO A 81 10.40 -25.80 15.19
CA PRO A 81 9.25 -26.02 14.32
C PRO A 81 8.68 -24.73 13.72
N LEU A 82 8.56 -23.65 14.50
CA LEU A 82 8.08 -22.35 14.01
C LEU A 82 8.97 -21.79 12.91
N ARG A 83 10.30 -21.84 13.11
CA ARG A 83 11.26 -21.33 12.10
C ARG A 83 11.22 -22.16 10.81
N ARG A 84 10.98 -23.46 10.88
CA ARG A 84 10.80 -24.29 9.68
C ARG A 84 9.51 -23.94 8.92
N ALA A 85 8.43 -23.66 9.64
CA ALA A 85 7.12 -23.39 9.05
C ALA A 85 6.96 -21.96 8.51
N LEU A 86 7.55 -20.96 9.19
CA LEU A 86 7.33 -19.54 8.91
C LEU A 86 8.58 -18.81 8.41
N GLY A 87 9.74 -19.47 8.44
CA GLY A 87 11.05 -18.83 8.26
C GLY A 87 11.54 -18.17 9.57
N PRO A 88 12.89 -18.01 9.73
CA PRO A 88 13.48 -17.62 11.02
C PRO A 88 13.01 -16.23 11.50
N ASN A 89 13.10 -15.22 10.63
CA ASN A 89 12.77 -13.86 11.01
C ASN A 89 11.28 -13.69 11.36
N HIS A 90 10.40 -14.34 10.60
CA HIS A 90 8.96 -14.24 10.81
C HIS A 90 8.52 -15.01 12.06
N ALA A 91 9.07 -16.20 12.28
CA ALA A 91 8.80 -16.98 13.49
C ALA A 91 9.14 -16.22 14.77
N ASP A 92 10.36 -15.69 14.86
CA ASP A 92 10.81 -14.90 16.02
C ASP A 92 9.97 -13.64 16.23
N TYR A 93 9.59 -12.98 15.12
CA TYR A 93 8.73 -11.81 15.15
C TYR A 93 7.34 -12.12 15.72
N VAL A 94 6.62 -13.13 15.18
CA VAL A 94 5.26 -13.45 15.61
C VAL A 94 5.24 -14.08 17.00
N GLN A 95 6.23 -14.89 17.38
CA GLN A 95 6.31 -15.49 18.70
C GLN A 95 6.51 -14.43 19.80
N ARG A 96 7.41 -13.45 19.59
CA ARG A 96 7.58 -12.34 20.52
C ARG A 96 6.28 -11.53 20.67
N ARG A 97 5.59 -11.26 19.56
CA ARG A 97 4.33 -10.51 19.58
C ARG A 97 3.17 -11.32 20.21
N ALA A 98 3.17 -12.63 20.07
CA ALA A 98 2.19 -13.51 20.72
C ALA A 98 2.27 -13.43 22.27
N ARG A 99 3.40 -13.04 22.83
CA ARG A 99 3.58 -12.71 24.25
C ARG A 99 3.11 -11.29 24.62
N GLY A 100 2.49 -10.56 23.69
CA GLY A 100 2.07 -9.16 23.89
C GLY A 100 3.21 -8.14 23.80
N ILE A 101 4.44 -8.56 23.47
CA ILE A 101 5.61 -7.68 23.43
C ILE A 101 5.64 -6.91 22.10
N ASP A 102 5.44 -5.59 22.19
CA ASP A 102 5.54 -4.67 21.07
C ASP A 102 6.19 -3.35 21.52
N ASN A 103 7.49 -3.27 21.33
CA ASN A 103 8.30 -2.10 21.71
C ASN A 103 8.38 -1.08 20.57
N ALA A 104 7.53 -1.20 19.55
CA ALA A 104 7.55 -0.27 18.43
C ALA A 104 7.08 1.13 18.87
N PRO A 105 7.92 2.17 18.73
CA PRO A 105 7.55 3.52 19.15
C PRO A 105 6.34 4.04 18.36
N LEU A 106 5.60 4.95 18.99
CA LEU A 106 4.61 5.75 18.28
C LEU A 106 5.37 6.72 17.36
N LYS A 107 5.36 6.46 16.06
CA LYS A 107 5.95 7.37 15.07
C LYS A 107 4.85 8.26 14.51
N GLU A 108 5.03 9.56 14.57
CA GLU A 108 4.07 10.52 14.04
C GLU A 108 3.93 10.43 12.51
N ARG A 109 5.03 10.26 11.80
CA ARG A 109 5.03 10.04 10.34
C ARG A 109 6.17 9.13 9.91
N VAL A 110 5.90 8.16 9.08
CA VAL A 110 6.91 7.38 8.35
C VAL A 110 6.99 7.95 6.93
N LYS A 111 8.19 8.26 6.45
CA LYS A 111 8.38 8.68 5.04
C LYS A 111 7.75 7.62 4.13
N ALA A 112 6.94 8.06 3.17
CA ALA A 112 6.32 7.16 2.21
C ALA A 112 7.40 6.43 1.40
N LYS A 113 7.25 5.12 1.21
CA LYS A 113 8.15 4.32 0.38
C LYS A 113 7.69 4.28 -1.08
N SER A 114 6.42 4.51 -1.32
CA SER A 114 5.79 4.54 -2.64
C SER A 114 4.56 5.45 -2.60
N ILE A 115 4.19 5.97 -3.77
CA ILE A 115 2.94 6.70 -3.98
C ILE A 115 2.20 5.98 -5.09
N SER A 116 0.91 5.68 -4.89
CA SER A 116 0.12 4.90 -5.84
C SER A 116 -1.31 5.41 -5.98
N ALA A 117 -1.91 5.07 -7.11
CA ALA A 117 -3.34 5.16 -7.35
C ALA A 117 -3.80 3.92 -8.11
N GLU A 118 -4.97 3.40 -7.77
CA GLU A 118 -5.57 2.26 -8.47
C GLU A 118 -7.08 2.44 -8.61
N THR A 119 -7.63 1.77 -9.61
CA THR A 119 -9.07 1.72 -9.90
C THR A 119 -9.48 0.28 -10.16
N THR A 120 -10.58 -0.13 -9.53
CA THR A 120 -11.29 -1.38 -9.86
C THR A 120 -12.41 -1.03 -10.80
N PHE A 121 -12.53 -1.73 -11.92
CA PHE A 121 -13.60 -1.54 -12.88
C PHE A 121 -14.87 -2.26 -12.41
N GLU A 122 -16.01 -1.69 -12.69
CA GLU A 122 -17.33 -2.34 -12.45
C GLU A 122 -17.49 -3.57 -13.33
N THR A 123 -17.05 -3.46 -14.58
CA THR A 123 -16.98 -4.56 -15.55
C THR A 123 -15.54 -4.71 -16.05
N ASP A 124 -15.07 -5.94 -16.16
CA ASP A 124 -13.69 -6.22 -16.57
C ASP A 124 -13.42 -5.67 -17.99
N VAL A 125 -12.31 -4.97 -18.17
CA VAL A 125 -11.98 -4.23 -19.41
C VAL A 125 -10.90 -4.95 -20.20
N SER A 126 -11.18 -5.24 -21.48
CA SER A 126 -10.21 -5.79 -22.44
C SER A 126 -9.73 -4.75 -23.45
N ARG A 127 -10.49 -3.66 -23.64
CA ARG A 127 -10.19 -2.65 -24.65
C ARG A 127 -9.01 -1.79 -24.23
N ARG A 128 -7.91 -1.89 -24.99
CA ARG A 128 -6.65 -1.17 -24.72
C ARG A 128 -6.85 0.34 -24.60
N SER A 129 -7.60 0.96 -25.52
CA SER A 129 -7.84 2.41 -25.50
C SER A 129 -8.54 2.91 -24.22
N GLU A 130 -9.37 2.08 -23.62
CA GLU A 130 -10.04 2.39 -22.36
C GLU A 130 -9.07 2.29 -21.19
N LEU A 131 -8.25 1.25 -21.16
CA LEU A 131 -7.19 1.08 -20.16
C LEU A 131 -6.16 2.22 -20.21
N GLU A 132 -5.79 2.67 -21.42
CA GLU A 132 -4.86 3.80 -21.62
C GLU A 132 -5.41 5.13 -21.07
N LYS A 133 -6.71 5.39 -21.26
CA LYS A 133 -7.36 6.57 -20.66
C LYS A 133 -7.32 6.54 -19.13
N VAL A 134 -7.60 5.39 -18.54
CA VAL A 134 -7.54 5.22 -17.07
C VAL A 134 -6.10 5.29 -16.60
N LEU A 135 -5.16 4.66 -17.30
CA LEU A 135 -3.73 4.71 -16.96
C LEU A 135 -3.21 6.15 -16.91
N LYS A 136 -3.62 6.99 -17.87
CA LYS A 136 -3.27 8.41 -17.93
C LYS A 136 -3.75 9.15 -16.69
N LYS A 137 -5.04 9.01 -16.34
CA LYS A 137 -5.62 9.61 -15.13
C LYS A 137 -4.92 9.15 -13.85
N LEU A 138 -4.56 7.86 -13.75
CA LEU A 138 -3.83 7.33 -12.61
C LEU A 138 -2.41 7.89 -12.53
N SER A 139 -1.72 8.03 -13.66
CA SER A 139 -0.38 8.61 -13.74
C SER A 139 -0.36 10.07 -13.32
N GLU A 140 -1.29 10.90 -13.80
CA GLU A 140 -1.47 12.28 -13.37
C GLU A 140 -1.74 12.39 -11.87
N ARG A 141 -2.64 11.54 -11.33
CA ARG A 141 -2.93 11.51 -9.88
C ARG A 141 -1.71 11.16 -9.04
N VAL A 142 -0.89 10.21 -9.51
CA VAL A 142 0.35 9.82 -8.83
C VAL A 142 1.38 10.93 -8.92
N GLY A 143 1.57 11.56 -10.10
CA GLY A 143 2.49 12.68 -10.31
C GLY A 143 2.15 13.88 -9.43
N THR A 144 0.87 14.30 -9.41
CA THR A 144 0.40 15.39 -8.53
C THR A 144 0.70 15.12 -7.05
N ARG A 145 0.46 13.88 -6.57
CA ARG A 145 0.77 13.50 -5.18
C ARG A 145 2.28 13.51 -4.91
N LEU A 146 3.07 13.08 -5.89
CA LEU A 146 4.53 13.04 -5.80
C LEU A 146 5.08 14.46 -5.67
N ARG A 147 4.70 15.39 -6.55
CA ARG A 147 5.09 16.81 -6.51
C ARG A 147 4.62 17.50 -5.23
N LYS A 148 3.37 17.30 -4.80
CA LYS A 148 2.86 17.84 -3.52
C LYS A 148 3.65 17.37 -2.30
N SER A 149 4.33 16.23 -2.37
CA SER A 149 5.21 15.76 -1.29
C SER A 149 6.66 16.24 -1.40
N GLY A 150 7.01 17.01 -2.45
CA GLY A 150 8.37 17.47 -2.71
C GLY A 150 9.35 16.34 -3.06
N LEU A 151 8.84 15.21 -3.56
CA LEU A 151 9.64 14.02 -3.81
C LEU A 151 9.75 13.73 -5.31
N ARG A 152 10.84 13.08 -5.70
CA ARG A 152 11.01 12.45 -7.02
C ARG A 152 11.09 10.94 -6.88
N ALA A 153 10.66 10.22 -7.92
CA ALA A 153 10.69 8.76 -7.96
C ALA A 153 11.81 8.26 -8.86
N ARG A 154 12.33 7.08 -8.56
CA ARG A 154 13.34 6.38 -9.38
C ARG A 154 12.74 5.36 -10.33
N GLY A 155 11.45 5.07 -10.24
CA GLY A 155 10.80 4.12 -11.12
C GLY A 155 9.30 4.08 -10.93
N ALA A 156 8.61 3.48 -11.92
CA ALA A 156 7.18 3.23 -11.87
C ALA A 156 6.87 1.75 -12.01
N SER A 157 5.71 1.37 -11.51
CA SER A 157 5.14 0.03 -11.65
C SER A 157 3.66 0.10 -11.97
N ILE A 158 3.17 -0.95 -12.63
CA ILE A 158 1.75 -1.22 -12.78
C ILE A 158 1.36 -2.43 -11.96
N LYS A 159 0.11 -2.43 -11.50
CA LYS A 159 -0.57 -3.57 -10.89
C LYS A 159 -1.80 -3.88 -11.73
N LEU A 160 -1.89 -5.10 -12.20
CA LEU A 160 -3.04 -5.60 -12.94
C LEU A 160 -3.66 -6.76 -12.16
N ARG A 161 -4.98 -6.72 -11.99
CA ARG A 161 -5.76 -7.86 -11.53
C ARG A 161 -6.71 -8.26 -12.63
N TYR A 162 -6.75 -9.54 -12.95
CA TYR A 162 -7.63 -10.13 -13.96
C TYR A 162 -8.96 -10.58 -13.36
N GLY A 163 -9.91 -10.97 -14.19
CA GLY A 163 -11.23 -11.45 -13.78
C GLY A 163 -11.18 -12.71 -12.88
N ASP A 164 -10.16 -13.54 -13.03
CA ASP A 164 -9.88 -14.69 -12.13
C ASP A 164 -9.25 -14.31 -10.79
N PHE A 165 -9.17 -13.01 -10.46
CA PHE A 165 -8.53 -12.45 -9.29
C PHE A 165 -7.01 -12.66 -9.20
N SER A 166 -6.37 -13.29 -10.17
CA SER A 166 -4.91 -13.32 -10.24
C SER A 166 -4.36 -11.90 -10.43
N THR A 167 -3.24 -11.62 -9.77
CA THR A 167 -2.65 -10.27 -9.77
C THR A 167 -1.20 -10.35 -10.21
N ILE A 168 -0.81 -9.47 -11.13
CA ILE A 168 0.58 -9.29 -11.52
C ILE A 168 1.02 -7.86 -11.22
N THR A 169 2.31 -7.71 -10.94
CA THR A 169 2.98 -6.40 -10.86
C THR A 169 4.17 -6.42 -11.81
N ARG A 170 4.35 -5.32 -12.55
CA ARG A 170 5.51 -5.09 -13.42
C ARG A 170 6.09 -3.73 -13.08
N GLN A 171 7.41 -3.62 -13.06
CA GLN A 171 8.08 -2.37 -12.72
C GLN A 171 9.24 -2.08 -13.69
N ARG A 172 9.58 -0.79 -13.81
CA ARG A 172 10.75 -0.30 -14.55
C ARG A 172 11.34 0.90 -13.85
N THR A 173 12.67 0.94 -13.80
CA THR A 173 13.43 2.10 -13.29
C THR A 173 13.50 3.17 -14.38
N PHE A 174 13.42 4.43 -13.99
CA PHE A 174 13.64 5.58 -14.87
C PHE A 174 15.11 5.76 -15.19
N ALA A 175 15.43 6.39 -16.30
CA ALA A 175 16.81 6.76 -16.65
C ALA A 175 17.37 7.79 -15.66
N ALA A 176 16.54 8.72 -15.21
CA ALA A 176 16.84 9.68 -14.15
C ALA A 176 15.62 9.84 -13.23
N PRO A 177 15.82 10.18 -11.93
CA PRO A 177 14.70 10.44 -11.03
C PRO A 177 13.82 11.58 -11.54
N GLY A 178 12.49 11.38 -11.50
CA GLY A 178 11.53 12.38 -11.99
C GLY A 178 10.16 12.30 -11.31
N ASP A 179 9.34 13.30 -11.57
CA ASP A 179 8.01 13.50 -11.02
C ASP A 179 6.97 13.95 -12.06
N GLY A 180 7.38 14.02 -13.34
CA GLY A 180 6.53 14.39 -14.46
C GLY A 180 5.47 13.32 -14.76
N ASP A 181 4.27 13.78 -15.10
CA ASP A 181 3.14 12.90 -15.40
C ASP A 181 3.40 12.04 -16.65
N GLN A 182 4.05 12.64 -17.67
CA GLN A 182 4.35 11.96 -18.93
C GLN A 182 5.38 10.85 -18.74
N LEU A 183 6.43 11.09 -17.95
CA LEU A 183 7.44 10.08 -17.60
C LEU A 183 6.80 8.86 -16.91
N ILE A 184 5.89 9.12 -15.96
CA ILE A 184 5.17 8.07 -15.25
C ILE A 184 4.25 7.31 -16.21
N TYR A 185 3.51 8.05 -17.06
CA TYR A 185 2.60 7.46 -18.03
C TYR A 185 3.33 6.59 -19.06
N ASP A 186 4.37 7.09 -19.69
CA ASP A 186 5.11 6.36 -20.74
C ASP A 186 5.71 5.07 -20.20
N THR A 187 6.26 5.13 -18.99
CA THR A 187 6.79 3.94 -18.32
C THR A 187 5.67 2.93 -18.00
N ALA A 188 4.58 3.39 -17.43
CA ALA A 188 3.44 2.54 -17.09
C ALA A 188 2.76 1.97 -18.35
N HIS A 189 2.65 2.76 -19.41
CA HIS A 189 2.09 2.34 -20.70
C HIS A 189 2.92 1.23 -21.35
N ALA A 190 4.24 1.38 -21.42
CA ALA A 190 5.12 0.35 -21.94
C ALA A 190 4.98 -0.98 -21.18
N LEU A 191 4.82 -0.91 -19.84
CA LEU A 191 4.59 -2.08 -19.00
C LEU A 191 3.21 -2.69 -19.25
N LEU A 192 2.16 -1.88 -19.42
CA LEU A 192 0.80 -2.33 -19.72
C LEU A 192 0.77 -3.06 -21.07
N VAL A 193 1.34 -2.47 -22.12
CA VAL A 193 1.40 -3.08 -23.46
C VAL A 193 2.10 -4.44 -23.43
N THR A 194 3.21 -4.52 -22.70
CA THR A 194 3.96 -5.78 -22.54
C THR A 194 3.12 -6.83 -21.82
N ALA A 195 2.45 -6.44 -20.72
CA ALA A 195 1.61 -7.35 -19.95
C ALA A 195 0.41 -7.87 -20.78
N MET A 196 -0.26 -7.00 -21.54
CA MET A 196 -1.38 -7.37 -22.41
C MET A 196 -0.97 -8.31 -23.55
N ARG A 197 0.26 -8.17 -24.07
CA ARG A 197 0.80 -9.12 -25.07
C ARG A 197 1.08 -10.50 -24.48
N GLN A 198 1.48 -10.58 -23.21
CA GLN A 198 1.76 -11.83 -22.52
C GLN A 198 0.47 -12.53 -22.08
N ARG A 199 -0.56 -11.76 -21.74
CA ARG A 199 -1.84 -12.26 -21.28
C ARG A 199 -2.94 -11.29 -21.72
N GLY A 200 -3.79 -11.73 -22.63
CA GLY A 200 -4.86 -10.93 -23.24
C GLY A 200 -6.17 -10.90 -22.47
N ASP A 201 -6.20 -11.40 -21.24
CA ASP A 201 -7.42 -11.46 -20.42
C ASP A 201 -7.91 -10.08 -20.00
N ALA A 202 -9.22 -9.97 -19.77
CA ALA A 202 -9.85 -8.76 -19.28
C ALA A 202 -9.31 -8.36 -17.89
N ILE A 203 -9.12 -7.06 -17.69
CA ILE A 203 -8.52 -6.47 -16.51
C ILE A 203 -9.63 -5.95 -15.60
N ARG A 204 -9.64 -6.44 -14.35
CA ARG A 204 -10.56 -6.05 -13.30
C ARG A 204 -10.04 -4.87 -12.48
N LEU A 205 -8.71 -4.72 -12.32
CA LEU A 205 -8.10 -3.61 -11.60
C LEU A 205 -6.82 -3.18 -12.31
N LEU A 206 -6.67 -1.87 -12.45
CA LEU A 206 -5.47 -1.21 -12.94
C LEU A 206 -4.92 -0.26 -11.87
N GLY A 207 -3.64 -0.39 -11.56
CA GLY A 207 -2.94 0.50 -10.63
C GLY A 207 -1.61 1.00 -11.19
N VAL A 208 -1.24 2.22 -10.81
CA VAL A 208 0.05 2.85 -11.07
C VAL A 208 0.70 3.18 -9.73
N SER A 209 1.97 2.90 -9.58
CA SER A 209 2.74 3.24 -8.39
C SER A 209 4.14 3.71 -8.78
N VAL A 210 4.67 4.66 -8.02
CA VAL A 210 6.06 5.11 -8.12
C VAL A 210 6.83 4.74 -6.86
N THR A 211 8.10 4.39 -7.03
CA THR A 211 8.97 3.85 -5.98
C THR A 211 10.35 4.48 -6.02
N GLY A 212 11.17 4.21 -4.99
CA GLY A 212 12.49 4.82 -4.86
C GLY A 212 12.38 6.32 -4.64
N LEU A 213 11.45 6.73 -3.75
CA LEU A 213 11.17 8.12 -3.44
C LEU A 213 12.36 8.76 -2.71
N GLY A 214 12.76 9.94 -3.18
CA GLY A 214 13.83 10.75 -2.58
C GLY A 214 13.55 12.23 -2.71
N GLU A 215 14.13 13.02 -1.82
CA GLU A 215 14.12 14.47 -1.92
C GLU A 215 14.93 14.91 -3.15
N GLN A 216 14.55 16.04 -3.72
CA GLN A 216 15.17 16.59 -4.91
C GLN A 216 16.62 17.03 -4.59
N ALA A 217 17.59 16.16 -4.81
CA ALA A 217 18.95 16.63 -5.05
C ALA A 217 18.96 17.13 -6.50
N ALA A 218 18.94 18.42 -6.69
CA ALA A 218 19.11 19.05 -8.00
C ALA A 218 20.54 18.81 -8.48
N GLN A 219 20.78 17.64 -9.06
CA GLN A 219 21.93 17.51 -9.95
C GLN A 219 21.51 18.14 -11.27
N LEU A 220 21.73 19.45 -11.39
CA LEU A 220 21.62 20.16 -12.64
C LEU A 220 22.58 19.51 -13.63
N SER A 221 22.05 18.83 -14.63
CA SER A 221 22.85 18.42 -15.78
C SER A 221 23.20 19.71 -16.53
N LEU A 222 24.49 20.04 -16.56
CA LEU A 222 25.04 21.18 -17.30
C LEU A 222 24.78 21.09 -18.83
N LEU A 223 24.18 19.97 -19.30
CA LEU A 223 23.93 19.67 -20.71
C LEU A 223 22.43 19.68 -21.08
N ASP A 224 21.51 19.83 -20.13
CA ASP A 224 20.08 19.91 -20.41
C ASP A 224 19.70 21.32 -20.84
N GLN A 225 19.74 21.57 -22.15
CA GLN A 225 19.29 22.81 -22.81
C GLN A 225 17.77 22.81 -23.08
N ASN A 226 16.95 22.04 -22.39
CA ASN A 226 15.52 21.98 -22.66
C ASN A 226 14.77 23.01 -21.81
N PRO A 227 14.15 24.05 -22.41
CA PRO A 227 13.58 25.21 -21.69
C PRO A 227 12.32 24.89 -20.88
N MET A 228 11.63 23.77 -21.13
CA MET A 228 10.51 23.29 -20.31
C MET A 228 10.60 21.78 -20.13
N THR A 229 10.68 21.33 -18.88
CA THR A 229 10.63 19.91 -18.55
C THR A 229 9.18 19.42 -18.40
N ASP A 230 8.97 18.10 -18.50
CA ASP A 230 7.65 17.51 -18.19
C ASP A 230 7.19 17.84 -16.75
N SER A 231 8.13 18.04 -15.83
CA SER A 231 7.85 18.52 -14.47
C SER A 231 7.22 19.91 -14.47
N ASP A 232 7.80 20.88 -15.18
CA ASP A 232 7.31 22.26 -15.23
C ASP A 232 5.90 22.34 -15.81
N THR A 233 5.66 21.58 -16.89
CA THR A 233 4.33 21.47 -17.50
C THR A 233 3.32 20.87 -16.51
N SER A 234 3.72 19.83 -15.78
CA SER A 234 2.87 19.16 -14.80
C SER A 234 2.57 20.05 -13.59
N GLU A 235 3.53 20.86 -13.14
CA GLU A 235 3.32 21.87 -12.07
C GLU A 235 2.35 22.97 -12.50
N ALA A 236 2.45 23.45 -13.73
CA ALA A 236 1.51 24.45 -14.27
C ALA A 236 0.07 23.89 -14.33
N LEU A 237 -0.09 22.63 -14.75
CA LEU A 237 -1.39 21.94 -14.77
C LEU A 237 -1.93 21.75 -13.33
N ASP A 238 -1.08 21.41 -12.37
CA ASP A 238 -1.48 21.26 -10.97
C ASP A 238 -1.97 22.61 -10.40
N ALA A 239 -1.30 23.71 -10.69
CA ALA A 239 -1.71 25.07 -10.26
C ALA A 239 -3.10 25.46 -10.84
N ILE A 240 -3.37 25.14 -12.11
CA ILE A 240 -4.67 25.38 -12.73
C ILE A 240 -5.76 24.52 -12.06
N ARG A 241 -5.49 23.22 -11.83
CA ARG A 241 -6.43 22.32 -11.17
C ARG A 241 -6.71 22.71 -9.72
N GLU A 242 -5.74 23.23 -9.01
CA GLU A 242 -5.92 23.71 -7.63
C GLU A 242 -6.83 24.94 -7.57
N ARG A 243 -6.71 25.83 -8.55
CA ARG A 243 -7.51 27.07 -8.63
C ARG A 243 -8.92 26.87 -9.17
N PHE A 244 -9.09 25.97 -10.15
CA PHE A 244 -10.33 25.86 -10.94
C PHE A 244 -11.00 24.47 -10.80
N GLY A 245 -10.42 23.56 -10.01
CA GLY A 245 -10.94 22.18 -9.82
C GLY A 245 -10.22 21.14 -10.68
N SER A 246 -10.27 19.88 -10.24
CA SER A 246 -9.51 18.76 -10.85
C SER A 246 -9.89 18.44 -12.30
N GLU A 247 -11.12 18.80 -12.70
CA GLU A 247 -11.65 18.52 -14.04
C GLU A 247 -11.51 19.72 -15.00
N SER A 248 -10.95 20.85 -14.53
CA SER A 248 -10.85 22.10 -15.32
C SER A 248 -9.92 21.98 -16.52
N ILE A 249 -8.91 21.14 -16.44
CA ILE A 249 -7.93 20.92 -17.50
C ILE A 249 -7.46 19.46 -17.51
N SER A 250 -7.39 18.87 -18.69
CA SER A 250 -6.80 17.54 -18.92
C SER A 250 -5.84 17.59 -20.10
N ARG A 251 -4.83 16.73 -20.10
CA ARG A 251 -4.00 16.55 -21.29
C ARG A 251 -4.86 15.87 -22.37
N GLY A 252 -4.90 16.43 -23.57
CA GLY A 252 -5.61 15.85 -24.71
C GLY A 252 -5.23 14.39 -24.92
N SER A 253 -6.21 13.57 -25.33
CA SER A 253 -5.93 12.24 -25.87
C SER A 253 -5.45 12.42 -27.31
N VAL A 254 -4.24 11.94 -27.62
CA VAL A 254 -3.81 11.69 -29.00
C VAL A 254 -4.45 10.39 -29.47
#